data_334ec398079c417786a346509cbf1443
#
_entry.id   334ec398079c417786a346509cbf1443
#
_cell.length_a   1.000
_cell.length_b   1.000
_cell.length_c   1.000
_cell.angle_alpha   90.00
_cell.angle_beta   90.00
_cell.angle_gamma   90.00
#
_symmetry.space_group_name_H-M   'P 1'
#
loop_
_entity.id
_entity.type
_entity.pdbx_description
1 polymer ?
#
loop_
_entity_poly.entity_id
_entity_poly.type
_entity_poly.pdbx_seq_one_letter_code
_entity_poly.pdbx_strand_id
1 'polypeptide(L)'
;MPHSSARRVETVDATGKGFRELNESIRAAHSRGDKGIVIENCSGQRYLGIGITPKAEGREEPFKIQITGFPGNCLANLNDGATFEVFGNVADDLADTMQSGSIIVHGNSRDVTGQAIQGGSIFVRGTVGNRAAIQMREYEKHRPFLVVGETADDYLGEYMAGGVVIALNLSDSKRPARNYIGTGMVGGRIYIRGRIGDEQVGLIPQREDVLRYLHSQTLDGILPAAVYDEITRAAYPSVQLLAKTLPEALMTRVLVLFFSTKYTKPVTIELRHLGDEDLSVIGPKLQEFFEAFAIPAETRQKVLASEFSVIRVKEEKEKKEMHVPPQETPVEE
;
A
#
# COMPACT_ATOMS: atom_id res chain seq x y z
N MET A 1 -40.52 13.97 -26.76
CA MET A 1 -39.11 14.39 -26.74
C MET A 1 -38.75 14.68 -25.31
N PRO A 2 -38.00 13.83 -24.58
CA PRO A 2 -37.53 14.21 -23.25
C PRO A 2 -36.39 15.23 -23.44
N HIS A 3 -36.56 16.37 -22.80
CA HIS A 3 -35.55 17.43 -22.74
C HIS A 3 -34.24 16.85 -22.18
N SER A 4 -33.18 16.91 -22.97
CA SER A 4 -31.80 16.77 -22.51
C SER A 4 -31.50 17.96 -21.57
N SER A 5 -31.88 17.85 -20.29
CA SER A 5 -31.39 18.78 -19.28
C SER A 5 -29.86 18.55 -19.17
N ALA A 6 -29.08 19.55 -19.54
CA ALA A 6 -27.65 19.57 -19.28
C ALA A 6 -27.43 19.20 -17.80
N ARG A 7 -26.83 18.02 -17.52
CA ARG A 7 -26.58 17.54 -16.16
C ARG A 7 -25.66 18.55 -15.47
N ARG A 8 -26.14 19.13 -14.37
CA ARG A 8 -25.55 20.26 -13.65
C ARG A 8 -24.31 19.81 -12.85
N VAL A 9 -23.37 20.73 -12.64
CA VAL A 9 -22.36 20.68 -11.57
C VAL A 9 -22.70 21.82 -10.60
N GLU A 10 -22.90 21.48 -9.34
CA GLU A 10 -23.18 22.43 -8.26
C GLU A 10 -21.89 22.84 -7.56
N THR A 11 -21.77 24.09 -7.14
CA THR A 11 -20.63 24.55 -6.32
C THR A 11 -21.15 24.96 -4.95
N VAL A 12 -20.45 24.50 -3.90
CA VAL A 12 -20.76 24.78 -2.50
C VAL A 12 -19.51 25.29 -1.80
N ASP A 13 -19.59 26.47 -1.20
CA ASP A 13 -18.55 26.99 -0.31
C ASP A 13 -18.65 26.31 1.07
N ALA A 14 -17.59 25.67 1.53
CA ALA A 14 -17.51 24.96 2.81
C ALA A 14 -17.25 25.91 4.00
N THR A 15 -16.98 27.19 3.75
CA THR A 15 -16.70 28.16 4.82
C THR A 15 -17.86 28.24 5.81
N GLY A 16 -17.56 27.96 7.08
CA GLY A 16 -18.56 27.97 8.17
C GLY A 16 -19.54 26.80 8.18
N LYS A 17 -19.46 25.88 7.21
CA LYS A 17 -20.35 24.73 7.11
C LYS A 17 -19.75 23.51 7.85
N GLY A 18 -20.65 22.79 8.53
CA GLY A 18 -20.33 21.51 9.16
C GLY A 18 -20.35 20.36 8.16
N PHE A 19 -19.74 19.23 8.53
CA PHE A 19 -19.68 18.04 7.67
C PHE A 19 -21.06 17.48 7.30
N ARG A 20 -22.07 17.61 8.16
CA ARG A 20 -23.44 17.13 7.90
C ARG A 20 -24.07 17.90 6.74
N GLU A 21 -24.01 19.21 6.79
CA GLU A 21 -24.55 20.10 5.77
C GLU A 21 -23.91 19.87 4.40
N LEU A 22 -22.57 19.71 4.36
CA LEU A 22 -21.86 19.40 3.12
C LEU A 22 -22.25 18.02 2.56
N ASN A 23 -22.38 17.01 3.43
CA ASN A 23 -22.83 15.69 2.99
C ASN A 23 -24.30 15.66 2.53
N GLU A 24 -25.16 16.50 3.09
CA GLU A 24 -26.52 16.69 2.60
C GLU A 24 -26.51 17.29 1.18
N SER A 25 -25.66 18.30 0.93
CA SER A 25 -25.48 18.88 -0.40
C SER A 25 -24.94 17.85 -1.41
N ILE A 26 -23.94 17.06 -1.03
CA ILE A 26 -23.38 15.98 -1.88
C ILE A 26 -24.47 14.96 -2.22
N ARG A 27 -25.20 14.45 -1.22
CA ARG A 27 -26.29 13.48 -1.43
C ARG A 27 -27.42 14.05 -2.25
N ALA A 28 -27.78 15.30 -2.05
CA ALA A 28 -28.81 15.98 -2.84
C ALA A 28 -28.43 16.09 -4.31
N ALA A 29 -27.20 16.55 -4.62
CA ALA A 29 -26.68 16.61 -5.99
C ALA A 29 -26.64 15.21 -6.64
N HIS A 30 -26.13 14.22 -5.91
CA HIS A 30 -26.10 12.83 -6.38
C HIS A 30 -27.53 12.30 -6.65
N SER A 31 -28.48 12.59 -5.75
CA SER A 31 -29.89 12.15 -5.86
C SER A 31 -30.64 12.81 -7.01
N ARG A 32 -30.35 14.06 -7.34
CA ARG A 32 -30.88 14.74 -8.52
C ARG A 32 -30.38 14.19 -9.85
N GLY A 33 -29.29 13.41 -9.83
CA GLY A 33 -28.64 12.93 -11.04
C GLY A 33 -27.66 13.93 -11.66
N ASP A 34 -27.18 14.91 -10.89
CA ASP A 34 -26.18 15.86 -11.31
C ASP A 34 -24.88 15.15 -11.74
N LYS A 35 -24.07 15.74 -12.63
CA LYS A 35 -22.78 15.20 -13.05
C LYS A 35 -21.77 15.16 -11.90
N GLY A 36 -21.86 16.16 -11.01
CA GLY A 36 -20.96 16.27 -9.88
C GLY A 36 -21.28 17.46 -8.99
N ILE A 37 -20.40 17.66 -8.01
CA ILE A 37 -20.42 18.77 -7.08
C ILE A 37 -18.99 19.26 -6.85
N VAL A 38 -18.80 20.56 -6.70
CA VAL A 38 -17.54 21.21 -6.30
C VAL A 38 -17.71 21.72 -4.87
N ILE A 39 -16.84 21.32 -3.98
CA ILE A 39 -16.77 21.82 -2.60
C ILE A 39 -15.52 22.69 -2.49
N GLU A 40 -15.72 23.98 -2.29
CA GLU A 40 -14.62 24.95 -2.17
C GLU A 40 -14.32 25.27 -0.71
N ASN A 41 -13.07 25.70 -0.45
CA ASN A 41 -12.61 26.18 0.86
C ASN A 41 -12.77 25.17 2.01
N CYS A 42 -12.56 23.87 1.73
CA CYS A 42 -12.53 22.88 2.79
C CYS A 42 -11.42 23.18 3.82
N SER A 43 -11.76 23.05 5.10
CA SER A 43 -10.86 23.31 6.23
C SER A 43 -11.14 22.33 7.37
N GLY A 44 -10.79 21.05 7.17
CA GLY A 44 -10.87 20.01 8.19
C GLY A 44 -12.23 19.32 8.34
N GLN A 45 -13.21 19.55 7.45
CA GLN A 45 -14.50 18.85 7.51
C GLN A 45 -14.30 17.36 7.23
N ARG A 46 -14.70 16.52 8.16
CA ARG A 46 -14.53 15.07 8.14
C ARG A 46 -15.68 14.35 7.46
N TYR A 47 -15.47 13.09 7.06
CA TYR A 47 -16.49 12.19 6.49
C TYR A 47 -17.17 12.72 5.22
N LEU A 48 -16.51 13.59 4.44
CA LEU A 48 -17.10 14.11 3.21
C LEU A 48 -17.28 12.99 2.18
N GLY A 49 -18.47 12.89 1.60
CA GLY A 49 -18.80 11.90 0.59
C GLY A 49 -18.82 10.45 1.09
N ILE A 50 -19.05 10.22 2.39
CA ILE A 50 -19.14 8.87 2.93
C ILE A 50 -20.32 8.10 2.32
N GLY A 51 -20.08 6.85 1.92
CA GLY A 51 -21.11 5.91 1.47
C GLY A 51 -21.81 6.35 0.18
N ILE A 52 -21.11 7.02 -0.73
CA ILE A 52 -21.64 7.28 -2.07
C ILE A 52 -21.60 5.98 -2.85
N THR A 53 -22.81 5.49 -3.20
CA THR A 53 -23.01 4.28 -3.99
C THR A 53 -23.34 4.62 -5.43
N PRO A 54 -23.11 3.71 -6.41
CA PRO A 54 -23.58 3.91 -7.76
C PRO A 54 -25.08 4.11 -7.75
N LYS A 55 -25.57 5.15 -8.41
CA LYS A 55 -26.99 5.22 -8.64
C LYS A 55 -27.44 4.16 -9.61
N ALA A 56 -28.56 3.54 -9.27
CA ALA A 56 -29.27 2.62 -10.14
C ALA A 56 -29.34 3.11 -11.58
N GLU A 57 -29.12 2.18 -12.49
CA GLU A 57 -29.48 2.12 -13.91
C GLU A 57 -29.43 3.44 -14.70
N GLY A 58 -28.50 3.55 -15.63
CA GLY A 58 -28.47 4.57 -16.68
C GLY A 58 -27.48 5.74 -16.48
N ARG A 59 -26.56 5.69 -15.54
CA ARG A 59 -25.40 6.60 -15.52
C ARG A 59 -24.28 6.08 -16.41
N GLU A 60 -23.96 6.81 -17.46
CA GLU A 60 -22.81 6.53 -18.31
C GLU A 60 -21.49 6.97 -17.67
N GLU A 61 -21.51 7.98 -16.80
CA GLU A 61 -20.33 8.55 -16.14
C GLU A 61 -20.44 8.53 -14.60
N PRO A 62 -19.34 8.31 -13.85
CA PRO A 62 -19.34 8.36 -12.39
C PRO A 62 -19.68 9.76 -11.89
N PHE A 63 -20.29 9.83 -10.69
CA PHE A 63 -20.53 11.10 -10.01
C PHE A 63 -19.19 11.70 -9.55
N LYS A 64 -18.90 12.95 -9.94
CA LYS A 64 -17.63 13.59 -9.65
C LYS A 64 -17.78 14.56 -8.47
N ILE A 65 -16.92 14.39 -7.44
CA ILE A 65 -16.81 15.28 -6.30
C ILE A 65 -15.43 15.95 -6.35
N GLN A 66 -15.39 17.26 -6.63
CA GLN A 66 -14.17 18.04 -6.62
C GLN A 66 -14.07 18.84 -5.32
N ILE A 67 -12.89 18.83 -4.71
CA ILE A 67 -12.67 19.51 -3.42
C ILE A 67 -11.42 20.37 -3.51
N THR A 68 -11.55 21.65 -3.12
CA THR A 68 -10.39 22.53 -2.91
C THR A 68 -10.19 22.79 -1.42
N GLY A 69 -8.94 22.92 -1.00
CA GLY A 69 -8.57 23.11 0.40
C GLY A 69 -8.09 21.81 1.09
N PHE A 70 -8.41 21.65 2.37
CA PHE A 70 -7.98 20.53 3.20
C PHE A 70 -9.18 19.80 3.81
N PRO A 71 -9.72 18.78 3.16
CA PRO A 71 -10.71 17.89 3.77
C PRO A 71 -10.11 17.12 4.94
N GLY A 72 -10.90 16.95 6.00
CA GLY A 72 -10.50 16.24 7.22
C GLY A 72 -10.54 14.73 7.05
N ASN A 73 -10.42 14.01 8.18
CA ASN A 73 -10.36 12.54 8.21
C ASN A 73 -11.59 11.87 7.59
N CYS A 74 -11.40 10.64 7.11
CA CYS A 74 -12.45 9.76 6.61
C CYS A 74 -13.12 10.29 5.33
N LEU A 75 -12.36 10.98 4.47
CA LEU A 75 -12.84 11.40 3.16
C LEU A 75 -13.11 10.17 2.29
N ALA A 76 -14.27 10.13 1.63
CA ALA A 76 -14.65 9.08 0.67
C ALA A 76 -14.72 7.65 1.25
N ASN A 77 -14.86 7.50 2.57
CA ASN A 77 -15.05 6.18 3.17
C ASN A 77 -16.30 5.48 2.60
N LEU A 78 -16.21 4.16 2.38
CA LEU A 78 -17.28 3.36 1.78
C LEU A 78 -17.68 3.84 0.38
N ASN A 79 -16.78 4.49 -0.37
CA ASN A 79 -17.06 4.91 -1.74
C ASN A 79 -17.30 3.69 -2.63
N ASP A 80 -18.38 3.73 -3.39
CA ASP A 80 -18.67 2.73 -4.40
C ASP A 80 -19.09 3.42 -5.71
N GLY A 81 -18.11 3.68 -6.58
CA GLY A 81 -18.31 4.17 -7.94
C GLY A 81 -18.16 5.67 -8.16
N ALA A 82 -18.07 6.52 -7.14
CA ALA A 82 -17.83 7.95 -7.36
C ALA A 82 -16.35 8.26 -7.64
N THR A 83 -16.11 9.37 -8.32
CA THR A 83 -14.77 9.93 -8.51
C THR A 83 -14.58 11.14 -7.61
N PHE A 84 -13.56 11.10 -6.74
CA PHE A 84 -13.13 12.24 -5.95
C PHE A 84 -11.86 12.84 -6.52
N GLU A 85 -11.80 14.16 -6.64
CA GLU A 85 -10.60 14.88 -7.04
C GLU A 85 -10.34 16.00 -6.04
N VAL A 86 -9.21 15.93 -5.33
CA VAL A 86 -8.85 16.86 -4.25
C VAL A 86 -7.64 17.70 -4.66
N PHE A 87 -7.85 19.00 -4.78
CA PHE A 87 -6.80 19.99 -5.06
C PHE A 87 -6.21 20.49 -3.75
N GLY A 88 -5.44 19.65 -3.09
CA GLY A 88 -4.82 19.90 -1.80
C GLY A 88 -4.35 18.59 -1.13
N ASN A 89 -3.94 18.71 0.13
CA ASN A 89 -3.64 17.56 0.97
C ASN A 89 -4.92 16.99 1.57
N VAL A 90 -4.88 15.73 1.97
CA VAL A 90 -5.96 15.06 2.71
C VAL A 90 -5.45 14.58 4.07
N ALA A 91 -6.37 14.49 5.03
CA ALA A 91 -6.08 14.02 6.37
C ALA A 91 -6.03 12.48 6.44
N ASP A 92 -6.15 11.91 7.64
CA ASP A 92 -6.06 10.48 7.89
C ASP A 92 -7.31 9.74 7.37
N ASP A 93 -7.14 8.44 7.13
CA ASP A 93 -8.23 7.51 6.86
C ASP A 93 -8.99 7.83 5.55
N LEU A 94 -8.24 8.14 4.51
CA LEU A 94 -8.77 8.35 3.17
C LEU A 94 -9.29 7.03 2.60
N ALA A 95 -10.57 6.99 2.16
CA ALA A 95 -11.16 5.91 1.39
C ALA A 95 -11.22 4.55 2.10
N ASP A 96 -11.37 4.53 3.43
CA ASP A 96 -11.55 3.27 4.14
C ASP A 96 -12.72 2.46 3.55
N THR A 97 -12.48 1.17 3.35
CA THR A 97 -13.47 0.19 2.87
C THR A 97 -14.09 0.58 1.51
N MET A 98 -13.37 1.29 0.65
CA MET A 98 -13.81 1.62 -0.71
C MET A 98 -14.01 0.35 -1.53
N GLN A 99 -15.12 0.27 -2.29
CA GLN A 99 -15.49 -0.87 -3.13
C GLN A 99 -15.16 -0.64 -4.61
N SER A 100 -15.34 0.56 -5.11
CA SER A 100 -15.08 0.94 -6.49
C SER A 100 -14.96 2.46 -6.67
N GLY A 101 -14.64 2.92 -7.90
CA GLY A 101 -14.47 4.33 -8.21
C GLY A 101 -13.01 4.78 -8.21
N SER A 102 -12.77 6.08 -8.16
CA SER A 102 -11.42 6.66 -8.25
C SER A 102 -11.25 7.83 -7.30
N ILE A 103 -10.08 7.93 -6.69
CA ILE A 103 -9.72 9.05 -5.83
C ILE A 103 -8.39 9.62 -6.29
N ILE A 104 -8.35 10.93 -6.57
CA ILE A 104 -7.20 11.66 -7.10
C ILE A 104 -6.87 12.77 -6.11
N VAL A 105 -5.69 12.71 -5.49
CA VAL A 105 -5.19 13.70 -4.53
C VAL A 105 -3.98 14.42 -5.12
N HIS A 106 -4.11 15.71 -5.39
CA HIS A 106 -3.03 16.53 -5.96
C HIS A 106 -1.94 16.90 -4.95
N GLY A 107 -2.16 16.66 -3.66
CA GLY A 107 -1.19 16.83 -2.58
C GLY A 107 -0.74 15.52 -1.95
N ASN A 108 -0.55 15.55 -0.63
CA ASN A 108 -0.20 14.41 0.20
C ASN A 108 -1.45 13.83 0.88
N SER A 109 -1.39 12.54 1.21
CA SER A 109 -2.31 11.90 2.13
C SER A 109 -1.59 11.53 3.43
N ARG A 110 -2.29 11.58 4.55
CA ARG A 110 -1.72 11.22 5.85
C ARG A 110 -1.85 9.73 6.13
N ASP A 111 -2.04 9.36 7.40
CA ASP A 111 -2.03 7.97 7.84
C ASP A 111 -3.27 7.18 7.37
N VAL A 112 -3.11 5.87 7.24
CA VAL A 112 -4.16 4.89 7.00
C VAL A 112 -4.90 5.07 5.65
N THR A 113 -4.23 5.68 4.68
CA THR A 113 -4.76 5.85 3.32
C THR A 113 -5.13 4.51 2.69
N GLY A 114 -6.38 4.33 2.28
CA GLY A 114 -6.84 3.11 1.63
C GLY A 114 -6.94 1.89 2.55
N GLN A 115 -7.28 2.10 3.83
CA GLN A 115 -7.55 1.00 4.74
C GLN A 115 -8.65 0.09 4.20
N ALA A 116 -8.42 -1.21 4.21
CA ALA A 116 -9.37 -2.26 3.87
C ALA A 116 -10.08 -2.06 2.50
N ILE A 117 -9.49 -1.32 1.56
CA ILE A 117 -10.08 -1.15 0.23
C ILE A 117 -10.16 -2.50 -0.50
N GLN A 118 -11.25 -2.69 -1.25
CA GLN A 118 -11.56 -3.94 -1.93
C GLN A 118 -11.65 -3.77 -3.46
N GLY A 119 -11.62 -2.53 -3.94
CA GLY A 119 -11.66 -2.21 -5.37
C GLY A 119 -11.41 -0.73 -5.63
N GLY A 120 -11.41 -0.35 -6.91
CA GLY A 120 -11.15 1.02 -7.33
C GLY A 120 -9.67 1.42 -7.29
N SER A 121 -9.41 2.71 -7.43
CA SER A 121 -8.04 3.24 -7.52
C SER A 121 -7.88 4.52 -6.70
N ILE A 122 -6.80 4.60 -5.94
CA ILE A 122 -6.38 5.80 -5.22
C ILE A 122 -5.07 6.28 -5.82
N PHE A 123 -5.04 7.52 -6.29
CA PHE A 123 -3.87 8.19 -6.83
C PHE A 123 -3.50 9.36 -5.93
N VAL A 124 -2.29 9.33 -5.34
CA VAL A 124 -1.76 10.41 -4.51
C VAL A 124 -0.52 10.98 -5.19
N ARG A 125 -0.55 12.26 -5.58
CA ARG A 125 0.58 12.90 -6.26
C ARG A 125 1.83 12.98 -5.39
N GLY A 126 1.65 13.24 -4.11
CA GLY A 126 2.69 13.38 -3.10
C GLY A 126 3.00 12.11 -2.34
N THR A 127 3.17 12.24 -1.02
CA THR A 127 3.51 11.17 -0.08
C THR A 127 2.27 10.60 0.60
N VAL A 128 2.40 9.40 1.13
CA VAL A 128 1.42 8.82 2.07
C VAL A 128 2.07 8.57 3.43
N GLY A 129 1.27 8.68 4.49
CA GLY A 129 1.70 8.45 5.86
C GLY A 129 1.80 6.97 6.23
N ASN A 130 1.75 6.69 7.54
CA ASN A 130 1.86 5.35 8.08
C ASN A 130 0.65 4.48 7.71
N ARG A 131 0.88 3.17 7.55
CA ARG A 131 -0.17 2.16 7.32
C ARG A 131 -1.02 2.40 6.07
N ALA A 132 -0.46 3.04 5.04
CA ALA A 132 -1.15 3.13 3.75
C ALA A 132 -1.38 1.72 3.18
N ALA A 133 -2.57 1.47 2.62
CA ALA A 133 -3.04 0.17 2.12
C ALA A 133 -3.11 -0.95 3.18
N ILE A 134 -3.22 -0.60 4.48
CA ILE A 134 -3.44 -1.61 5.52
C ILE A 134 -4.70 -2.41 5.23
N GLN A 135 -4.61 -3.75 5.35
CA GLN A 135 -5.71 -4.69 5.11
C GLN A 135 -6.35 -4.60 3.71
N MET A 136 -5.66 -3.99 2.72
CA MET A 136 -6.09 -4.01 1.33
C MET A 136 -6.32 -5.44 0.86
N ARG A 137 -7.41 -5.72 0.13
CA ARG A 137 -7.74 -7.08 -0.34
C ARG A 137 -8.42 -7.06 -1.69
N GLU A 138 -8.15 -8.06 -2.50
CA GLU A 138 -8.95 -8.36 -3.69
C GLU A 138 -10.21 -9.12 -3.30
N TYR A 139 -11.32 -8.80 -3.96
CA TYR A 139 -12.56 -9.56 -3.84
C TYR A 139 -13.14 -9.83 -5.23
N GLU A 140 -13.30 -11.11 -5.56
CA GLU A 140 -13.78 -11.58 -6.87
C GLU A 140 -12.93 -11.01 -8.03
N LYS A 141 -13.53 -10.13 -8.86
CA LYS A 141 -12.85 -9.48 -10.00
C LYS A 141 -12.33 -8.07 -9.67
N HIS A 142 -12.57 -7.59 -8.45
CA HIS A 142 -12.20 -6.25 -8.02
C HIS A 142 -10.78 -6.26 -7.45
N ARG A 143 -9.86 -5.62 -8.17
CA ARG A 143 -8.48 -5.42 -7.71
C ARG A 143 -8.29 -3.96 -7.34
N PRO A 144 -8.05 -3.64 -6.05
CA PRO A 144 -7.75 -2.29 -5.62
C PRO A 144 -6.32 -1.88 -5.99
N PHE A 145 -6.15 -0.58 -6.26
CA PHE A 145 -4.86 0.03 -6.55
C PHE A 145 -4.63 1.26 -5.68
N LEU A 146 -3.42 1.37 -5.11
CA LEU A 146 -2.88 2.60 -4.53
C LEU A 146 -1.62 2.98 -5.30
N VAL A 147 -1.61 4.15 -5.96
CA VAL A 147 -0.44 4.68 -6.64
C VAL A 147 -0.01 5.98 -5.97
N VAL A 148 1.23 6.00 -5.48
CA VAL A 148 1.84 7.10 -4.74
C VAL A 148 2.95 7.70 -5.59
N GLY A 149 2.91 9.01 -5.82
CA GLY A 149 3.91 9.71 -6.63
C GLY A 149 5.27 9.81 -5.97
N GLU A 150 5.29 10.01 -4.67
CA GLU A 150 6.53 10.17 -3.91
C GLU A 150 6.80 8.99 -2.98
N THR A 151 6.86 9.19 -1.68
CA THR A 151 7.31 8.20 -0.70
C THR A 151 6.18 7.73 0.22
N ALA A 152 6.41 6.62 0.90
CA ALA A 152 5.51 6.07 1.92
C ALA A 152 6.22 5.97 3.28
N ASP A 153 5.47 6.19 4.36
CA ASP A 153 5.96 6.02 5.72
C ASP A 153 5.91 4.54 6.17
N ASP A 154 5.93 4.28 7.48
CA ASP A 154 6.04 2.93 8.04
C ASP A 154 4.76 2.10 7.81
N TYR A 155 4.92 0.78 7.73
CA TYR A 155 3.83 -0.22 7.61
C TYR A 155 3.03 -0.17 6.30
N LEU A 156 3.65 0.25 5.19
CA LEU A 156 3.01 0.21 3.87
C LEU A 156 2.54 -1.22 3.53
N GLY A 157 1.25 -1.42 3.25
CA GLY A 157 0.68 -2.73 2.90
C GLY A 157 0.59 -3.71 4.08
N GLU A 158 0.51 -3.22 5.32
CA GLU A 158 0.33 -4.05 6.51
C GLU A 158 -0.93 -4.91 6.40
N TYR A 159 -0.82 -6.23 6.65
CA TYR A 159 -1.90 -7.22 6.53
C TYR A 159 -2.61 -7.24 5.16
N MET A 160 -1.92 -6.85 4.10
CA MET A 160 -2.44 -6.87 2.75
C MET A 160 -2.76 -8.30 2.31
N ALA A 161 -3.94 -8.55 1.76
CA ALA A 161 -4.41 -9.86 1.31
C ALA A 161 -4.69 -9.92 -0.20
N GLY A 162 -4.49 -8.82 -0.92
CA GLY A 162 -4.67 -8.67 -2.36
C GLY A 162 -4.48 -7.23 -2.78
N GLY A 163 -4.64 -6.93 -4.08
CA GLY A 163 -4.45 -5.61 -4.63
C GLY A 163 -3.01 -5.24 -4.95
N VAL A 164 -2.81 -4.02 -5.38
CA VAL A 164 -1.52 -3.52 -5.86
C VAL A 164 -1.21 -2.15 -5.27
N VAL A 165 -0.03 -2.02 -4.69
CA VAL A 165 0.53 -0.74 -4.23
C VAL A 165 1.74 -0.38 -5.09
N ILE A 166 1.82 0.89 -5.53
CA ILE A 166 2.92 1.38 -6.35
C ILE A 166 3.43 2.71 -5.75
N ALA A 167 4.69 2.76 -5.33
CA ALA A 167 5.36 4.01 -4.93
C ALA A 167 6.39 4.39 -6.01
N LEU A 168 6.16 5.51 -6.69
CA LEU A 168 6.92 5.92 -7.87
C LEU A 168 8.20 6.69 -7.52
N ASN A 169 8.30 7.22 -6.31
CA ASN A 169 9.50 7.96 -5.86
C ASN A 169 9.98 8.98 -6.91
N LEU A 170 9.10 9.85 -7.37
CA LEU A 170 9.37 10.76 -8.49
C LEU A 170 10.51 11.76 -8.20
N SER A 171 10.73 12.08 -6.93
CA SER A 171 11.83 12.94 -6.46
C SER A 171 13.16 12.23 -6.30
N ASP A 172 13.26 10.93 -6.62
CA ASP A 172 14.47 10.12 -6.42
C ASP A 172 15.00 10.13 -4.97
N SER A 173 14.11 10.08 -4.00
CA SER A 173 14.48 9.96 -2.60
C SER A 173 15.35 8.71 -2.36
N LYS A 174 16.40 8.85 -1.56
CA LYS A 174 17.23 7.71 -1.14
C LYS A 174 16.47 6.71 -0.25
N ARG A 175 15.33 7.12 0.28
CA ARG A 175 14.46 6.29 1.11
C ARG A 175 13.02 6.37 0.61
N PRO A 176 12.68 5.59 -0.43
CA PRO A 176 11.38 5.65 -1.09
C PRO A 176 10.24 5.13 -0.22
N ALA A 177 10.52 4.27 0.76
CA ALA A 177 9.60 3.88 1.81
C ALA A 177 10.37 3.68 3.13
N ARG A 178 9.66 3.73 4.26
CA ARG A 178 10.25 3.48 5.58
C ARG A 178 10.26 2.00 5.92
N ASN A 179 9.90 1.60 7.14
CA ASN A 179 10.10 0.25 7.65
C ASN A 179 8.77 -0.53 7.70
N TYR A 180 8.87 -1.82 8.02
CA TYR A 180 7.74 -2.73 8.27
C TYR A 180 6.83 -2.94 7.05
N ILE A 181 7.38 -2.78 5.84
CA ILE A 181 6.65 -2.89 4.58
C ILE A 181 6.10 -4.32 4.45
N GLY A 182 4.81 -4.47 4.14
CA GLY A 182 4.17 -5.76 3.96
C GLY A 182 4.10 -6.63 5.22
N THR A 183 4.20 -6.04 6.42
CA THR A 183 4.04 -6.78 7.68
C THR A 183 2.72 -7.54 7.70
N GLY A 184 2.79 -8.86 7.91
CA GLY A 184 1.60 -9.72 7.94
C GLY A 184 0.90 -9.89 6.58
N MET A 185 1.50 -9.46 5.49
CA MET A 185 0.98 -9.61 4.13
C MET A 185 0.77 -11.09 3.77
N VAL A 186 -0.39 -11.42 3.21
CA VAL A 186 -0.74 -12.78 2.78
C VAL A 186 -1.11 -12.88 1.30
N GLY A 187 -1.16 -11.75 0.60
CA GLY A 187 -1.45 -11.64 -0.84
C GLY A 187 -1.22 -10.23 -1.37
N GLY A 188 -1.36 -10.03 -2.68
CA GLY A 188 -1.10 -8.77 -3.36
C GLY A 188 0.36 -8.54 -3.75
N ARG A 189 0.64 -7.36 -4.31
CA ARG A 189 2.00 -6.95 -4.75
C ARG A 189 2.26 -5.49 -4.37
N ILE A 190 3.49 -5.20 -3.94
CA ILE A 190 3.96 -3.83 -3.66
C ILE A 190 5.15 -3.56 -4.57
N TYR A 191 5.08 -2.50 -5.35
CA TYR A 191 6.12 -2.01 -6.25
C TYR A 191 6.66 -0.68 -5.72
N ILE A 192 7.95 -0.61 -5.43
CA ILE A 192 8.59 0.61 -4.95
C ILE A 192 9.77 0.92 -5.86
N ARG A 193 9.70 2.05 -6.57
CA ARG A 193 10.81 2.47 -7.43
C ARG A 193 12.03 2.82 -6.59
N GLY A 194 13.12 2.09 -6.81
CA GLY A 194 14.36 2.16 -6.06
C GLY A 194 14.57 0.98 -5.12
N ARG A 195 15.66 1.01 -4.39
CA ARG A 195 16.08 -0.07 -3.52
C ARG A 195 15.42 0.01 -2.14
N ILE A 196 14.85 -1.09 -1.71
CA ILE A 196 14.42 -1.37 -0.34
C ILE A 196 15.31 -2.49 0.21
N GLY A 197 15.80 -2.34 1.42
CA GLY A 197 16.57 -3.36 2.11
C GLY A 197 15.67 -4.42 2.78
N ASP A 198 16.21 -5.62 2.95
CA ASP A 198 15.50 -6.71 3.63
C ASP A 198 15.06 -6.32 5.06
N GLU A 199 15.85 -5.46 5.70
CA GLU A 199 15.58 -4.92 7.04
C GLU A 199 14.36 -3.99 7.11
N GLN A 200 13.82 -3.59 5.97
CA GLN A 200 12.64 -2.72 5.91
C GLN A 200 11.34 -3.51 5.68
N VAL A 201 11.41 -4.82 5.40
CA VAL A 201 10.27 -5.63 4.95
C VAL A 201 9.83 -6.59 6.06
N GLY A 202 8.52 -6.60 6.34
CA GLY A 202 7.90 -7.47 7.34
C GLY A 202 8.06 -6.97 8.77
N LEU A 203 7.76 -7.84 9.72
CA LEU A 203 8.00 -7.56 11.13
C LEU A 203 9.49 -7.74 11.43
N ILE A 204 10.13 -6.67 11.86
CA ILE A 204 11.56 -6.63 12.14
C ILE A 204 11.73 -6.63 13.66
N PRO A 205 12.33 -7.66 14.26
CA PRO A 205 12.70 -7.62 15.68
C PRO A 205 13.76 -6.54 15.95
N GLN A 206 13.80 -6.04 17.16
CA GLN A 206 14.84 -5.09 17.54
C GLN A 206 16.22 -5.76 17.42
N ARG A 207 17.14 -5.08 16.74
CA ARG A 207 18.52 -5.57 16.53
C ARG A 207 19.16 -6.03 17.85
N GLU A 208 18.99 -5.23 18.88
CA GLU A 208 19.55 -5.44 20.21
C GLU A 208 19.01 -6.70 20.86
N ASP A 209 17.76 -7.05 20.64
CA ASP A 209 17.17 -8.27 21.23
C ASP A 209 17.70 -9.52 20.55
N VAL A 210 17.80 -9.49 19.20
CA VAL A 210 18.41 -10.61 18.43
C VAL A 210 19.87 -10.79 18.85
N LEU A 211 20.65 -9.71 18.90
CA LEU A 211 22.07 -9.79 19.28
C LEU A 211 22.26 -10.22 20.74
N ARG A 212 21.41 -9.78 21.67
CA ARG A 212 21.45 -10.22 23.06
C ARG A 212 21.21 -11.72 23.18
N TYR A 213 20.25 -12.26 22.45
CA TYR A 213 20.00 -13.69 22.42
C TYR A 213 21.19 -14.45 21.81
N LEU A 214 21.73 -14.02 20.66
CA LEU A 214 22.89 -14.66 20.04
C LEU A 214 24.13 -14.59 20.95
N HIS A 215 24.33 -13.51 21.66
CA HIS A 215 25.40 -13.39 22.66
C HIS A 215 25.25 -14.43 23.78
N SER A 216 24.03 -14.63 24.31
CA SER A 216 23.82 -15.70 25.30
C SER A 216 24.19 -17.08 24.76
N GLN A 217 23.85 -17.36 23.49
CA GLN A 217 24.22 -18.63 22.85
C GLN A 217 25.75 -18.77 22.65
N THR A 218 26.46 -17.65 22.55
CA THR A 218 27.94 -17.66 22.53
C THR A 218 28.52 -17.99 23.91
N LEU A 219 27.94 -17.42 24.96
CA LEU A 219 28.34 -17.73 26.34
C LEU A 219 28.06 -19.19 26.72
N ASP A 220 26.99 -19.77 26.19
CA ASP A 220 26.62 -21.18 26.37
C ASP A 220 27.45 -22.14 25.49
N GLY A 221 28.38 -21.63 24.68
CA GLY A 221 29.22 -22.43 23.79
C GLY A 221 28.50 -23.02 22.56
N ILE A 222 27.26 -22.59 22.30
CA ILE A 222 26.45 -23.07 21.17
C ILE A 222 26.82 -22.34 19.89
N LEU A 223 27.11 -21.03 19.96
CA LEU A 223 27.50 -20.19 18.81
C LEU A 223 28.98 -19.80 18.94
N PRO A 224 29.83 -20.08 17.93
CA PRO A 224 31.21 -19.61 17.96
C PRO A 224 31.30 -18.08 18.00
N ALA A 225 32.21 -17.55 18.84
CA ALA A 225 32.38 -16.08 18.99
C ALA A 225 32.68 -15.38 17.66
N ALA A 226 33.46 -15.99 16.77
CA ALA A 226 33.78 -15.44 15.45
C ALA A 226 32.53 -15.24 14.58
N VAL A 227 31.54 -16.13 14.67
CA VAL A 227 30.25 -16.01 13.96
C VAL A 227 29.41 -14.90 14.54
N TYR A 228 29.37 -14.78 15.88
CA TYR A 228 28.69 -13.67 16.55
C TYR A 228 29.31 -12.32 16.14
N ASP A 229 30.64 -12.22 16.11
CA ASP A 229 31.36 -11.01 15.67
C ASP A 229 31.06 -10.63 14.23
N GLU A 230 30.92 -11.64 13.34
CA GLU A 230 30.51 -11.40 11.95
C GLU A 230 29.10 -10.78 11.87
N ILE A 231 28.15 -11.36 12.62
CA ILE A 231 26.77 -10.87 12.64
C ILE A 231 26.68 -9.45 13.21
N THR A 232 27.48 -9.13 14.24
CA THR A 232 27.46 -7.79 14.87
C THR A 232 27.99 -6.68 13.96
N ARG A 233 28.83 -6.99 12.97
CA ARG A 233 29.34 -6.02 11.98
C ARG A 233 28.26 -5.59 10.98
N ALA A 234 27.21 -6.37 10.80
CA ALA A 234 26.12 -5.99 9.93
C ALA A 234 25.25 -4.88 10.58
N ALA A 235 24.76 -3.97 9.76
CA ALA A 235 23.84 -2.92 10.21
C ALA A 235 22.59 -3.51 10.85
N TYR A 236 22.12 -4.65 10.31
CA TYR A 236 21.01 -5.43 10.82
C TYR A 236 21.24 -6.94 10.62
N PRO A 237 20.91 -7.82 11.59
CA PRO A 237 21.00 -9.26 11.48
C PRO A 237 19.81 -9.82 10.66
N SER A 238 19.83 -9.62 9.34
CA SER A 238 18.76 -10.07 8.44
C SER A 238 18.61 -11.59 8.45
N VAL A 239 17.41 -12.09 8.10
CA VAL A 239 17.14 -13.53 7.99
C VAL A 239 18.12 -14.20 7.03
N GLN A 240 18.47 -13.54 5.91
CA GLN A 240 19.43 -14.06 4.95
C GLN A 240 20.86 -14.18 5.52
N LEU A 241 21.31 -13.18 6.28
CA LEU A 241 22.60 -13.24 6.97
C LEU A 241 22.60 -14.37 8.00
N LEU A 242 21.58 -14.42 8.85
CA LEU A 242 21.46 -15.42 9.90
C LEU A 242 21.37 -16.84 9.32
N ALA A 243 20.65 -17.04 8.21
CA ALA A 243 20.56 -18.34 7.55
C ALA A 243 21.90 -18.82 6.95
N LYS A 244 22.80 -17.90 6.60
CA LYS A 244 24.15 -18.25 6.09
C LYS A 244 25.15 -18.53 7.20
N THR A 245 24.97 -17.95 8.38
CA THR A 245 25.99 -17.92 9.43
C THR A 245 25.63 -18.80 10.61
N LEU A 246 24.35 -19.01 10.92
CA LEU A 246 23.92 -19.80 12.08
C LEU A 246 23.82 -21.29 11.77
N PRO A 247 24.14 -22.17 12.75
CA PRO A 247 23.73 -23.57 12.68
C PRO A 247 22.21 -23.71 12.55
N GLU A 248 21.76 -24.71 11.79
CA GLU A 248 20.33 -24.93 11.46
C GLU A 248 19.41 -24.94 12.71
N ALA A 249 19.81 -25.67 13.75
CA ALA A 249 19.04 -25.74 14.99
C ALA A 249 18.90 -24.38 15.69
N LEU A 250 19.94 -23.54 15.66
CA LEU A 250 19.92 -22.20 16.23
C LEU A 250 19.10 -21.25 15.34
N MET A 251 19.24 -21.36 14.01
CA MET A 251 18.46 -20.58 13.06
C MET A 251 16.94 -20.84 13.24
N THR A 252 16.55 -22.09 13.39
CA THR A 252 15.15 -22.46 13.66
C THR A 252 14.63 -21.78 14.93
N ARG A 253 15.41 -21.77 16.00
CA ARG A 253 15.03 -21.09 17.26
C ARG A 253 14.91 -19.58 17.09
N VAL A 254 15.85 -18.98 16.39
CA VAL A 254 15.84 -17.53 16.10
C VAL A 254 14.61 -17.14 15.26
N LEU A 255 14.27 -17.94 14.26
CA LEU A 255 13.05 -17.72 13.46
C LEU A 255 11.79 -17.77 14.31
N VAL A 256 11.67 -18.75 15.20
CA VAL A 256 10.51 -18.88 16.09
C VAL A 256 10.42 -17.76 17.11
N LEU A 257 11.56 -17.35 17.69
CA LEU A 257 11.57 -16.35 18.76
C LEU A 257 11.38 -14.91 18.25
N PHE A 258 11.99 -14.58 17.12
CA PHE A 258 12.10 -13.20 16.67
C PHE A 258 11.38 -12.91 15.34
N PHE A 259 11.30 -13.87 14.44
CA PHE A 259 10.72 -13.69 13.11
C PHE A 259 9.42 -14.50 12.94
N SER A 260 8.75 -14.82 14.02
CA SER A 260 7.58 -15.70 14.13
C SER A 260 6.79 -15.88 12.83
N THR A 261 6.97 -17.03 12.19
CA THR A 261 6.30 -17.41 10.95
C THR A 261 4.88 -17.92 11.15
N LYS A 262 4.42 -18.06 12.40
CA LYS A 262 3.12 -18.68 12.71
C LYS A 262 1.93 -17.91 12.10
N TYR A 263 2.09 -16.61 11.88
CA TYR A 263 1.04 -15.72 11.36
C TYR A 263 1.45 -14.94 10.12
N THR A 264 2.67 -15.16 9.60
CA THR A 264 3.16 -14.42 8.44
C THR A 264 3.63 -15.39 7.36
N LYS A 265 3.06 -15.26 6.15
CA LYS A 265 3.65 -15.91 4.98
C LYS A 265 4.99 -15.24 4.70
N PRO A 266 6.01 -16.01 4.27
CA PRO A 266 7.29 -15.42 3.88
C PRO A 266 7.08 -14.48 2.69
N VAL A 267 7.56 -13.26 2.82
CA VAL A 267 7.54 -12.24 1.77
C VAL A 267 8.89 -12.27 1.05
N THR A 268 8.87 -12.14 -0.28
CA THR A 268 10.07 -11.94 -1.09
C THR A 268 10.20 -10.49 -1.48
N ILE A 269 11.44 -10.05 -1.64
CA ILE A 269 11.79 -8.78 -2.24
C ILE A 269 12.78 -9.01 -3.37
N GLU A 270 12.51 -8.45 -4.54
CA GLU A 270 13.36 -8.54 -5.72
C GLU A 270 13.59 -7.13 -6.28
N LEU A 271 14.85 -6.70 -6.39
CA LEU A 271 15.19 -5.47 -7.09
C LEU A 271 15.41 -5.78 -8.56
N ARG A 272 14.53 -5.32 -9.44
CA ARG A 272 14.58 -5.60 -10.87
C ARG A 272 13.82 -4.57 -11.71
N HIS A 273 14.06 -4.56 -13.00
CA HIS A 273 13.20 -3.83 -13.94
C HIS A 273 11.82 -4.48 -14.03
N LEU A 274 10.82 -3.68 -14.40
CA LEU A 274 9.47 -4.17 -14.68
C LEU A 274 9.46 -5.01 -15.96
N GLY A 275 8.96 -6.23 -15.87
CA GLY A 275 8.75 -7.12 -17.03
C GLY A 275 7.35 -6.97 -17.63
N ASP A 276 7.09 -7.68 -18.73
CA ASP A 276 5.81 -7.64 -19.44
C ASP A 276 4.63 -8.04 -18.53
N GLU A 277 4.83 -9.03 -17.64
CA GLU A 277 3.83 -9.44 -16.66
C GLU A 277 3.47 -8.28 -15.72
N ASP A 278 4.47 -7.57 -15.19
CA ASP A 278 4.23 -6.43 -14.32
C ASP A 278 3.49 -5.33 -15.07
N LEU A 279 3.97 -4.97 -16.26
CA LEU A 279 3.37 -3.91 -17.08
C LEU A 279 1.95 -4.25 -17.53
N SER A 280 1.62 -5.53 -17.74
CA SER A 280 0.25 -5.95 -18.01
C SER A 280 -0.71 -5.66 -16.84
N VAL A 281 -0.21 -5.71 -15.61
CA VAL A 281 -0.98 -5.46 -14.38
C VAL A 281 -1.01 -3.98 -14.02
N ILE A 282 0.16 -3.32 -13.96
CA ILE A 282 0.27 -1.96 -13.44
C ILE A 282 0.27 -0.89 -14.52
N GLY A 283 0.59 -1.23 -15.76
CA GLY A 283 0.72 -0.28 -16.87
C GLY A 283 -0.50 0.62 -17.07
N PRO A 284 -1.74 0.08 -17.13
CA PRO A 284 -2.94 0.90 -17.23
C PRO A 284 -3.08 1.92 -16.09
N LYS A 285 -2.77 1.52 -14.86
CA LYS A 285 -2.88 2.41 -13.68
C LYS A 285 -1.76 3.43 -13.59
N LEU A 286 -0.57 3.10 -14.10
CA LEU A 286 0.50 4.08 -14.29
C LEU A 286 0.11 5.13 -15.32
N GLN A 287 -0.52 4.73 -16.44
CA GLN A 287 -1.00 5.66 -17.46
C GLN A 287 -2.08 6.60 -16.91
N GLU A 288 -3.08 6.06 -16.20
CA GLU A 288 -4.11 6.88 -15.52
C GLU A 288 -3.47 7.89 -14.54
N PHE A 289 -2.48 7.45 -13.74
CA PHE A 289 -1.75 8.34 -12.82
C PHE A 289 -0.99 9.43 -13.58
N PHE A 290 -0.27 9.06 -14.64
CA PHE A 290 0.50 10.02 -15.42
C PHE A 290 -0.38 11.06 -16.10
N GLU A 291 -1.56 10.68 -16.53
CA GLU A 291 -2.55 11.60 -17.12
C GLU A 291 -3.18 12.51 -16.07
N ALA A 292 -3.64 11.94 -14.93
CA ALA A 292 -4.27 12.69 -13.84
C ALA A 292 -3.38 13.82 -13.31
N PHE A 293 -2.07 13.60 -13.28
CA PHE A 293 -1.10 14.58 -12.76
C PHE A 293 -0.24 15.24 -13.83
N ALA A 294 -0.57 15.06 -15.11
CA ALA A 294 0.17 15.62 -16.24
C ALA A 294 1.70 15.40 -16.14
N ILE A 295 2.10 14.17 -15.75
CA ILE A 295 3.52 13.84 -15.57
C ILE A 295 4.26 13.96 -16.92
N PRO A 296 5.40 14.69 -16.99
CA PRO A 296 6.14 14.87 -18.24
C PRO A 296 6.61 13.55 -18.87
N ALA A 297 6.66 13.49 -20.19
CA ALA A 297 7.04 12.27 -20.93
C ALA A 297 8.42 11.75 -20.54
N GLU A 298 9.40 12.64 -20.33
CA GLU A 298 10.74 12.29 -19.87
C GLU A 298 10.70 11.58 -18.50
N THR A 299 9.90 12.11 -17.55
CA THR A 299 9.72 11.50 -16.23
C THR A 299 9.05 10.13 -16.32
N ARG A 300 8.03 9.99 -17.19
CA ARG A 300 7.38 8.68 -17.44
C ARG A 300 8.38 7.65 -17.96
N GLN A 301 9.19 8.01 -18.94
CA GLN A 301 10.24 7.14 -19.50
C GLN A 301 11.26 6.76 -18.43
N LYS A 302 11.72 7.72 -17.62
CA LYS A 302 12.62 7.47 -16.50
C LYS A 302 12.05 6.49 -15.50
N VAL A 303 10.78 6.64 -15.11
CA VAL A 303 10.07 5.73 -14.20
C VAL A 303 10.04 4.31 -14.78
N LEU A 304 9.60 4.15 -16.02
CA LEU A 304 9.47 2.84 -16.66
C LEU A 304 10.81 2.14 -16.89
N ALA A 305 11.89 2.89 -17.09
CA ALA A 305 13.25 2.37 -17.25
C ALA A 305 13.98 2.11 -15.91
N SER A 306 13.38 2.43 -14.77
CA SER A 306 14.00 2.26 -13.46
C SER A 306 13.85 0.84 -12.91
N GLU A 307 14.70 0.50 -11.94
CA GLU A 307 14.52 -0.70 -11.12
C GLU A 307 13.49 -0.43 -10.02
N PHE A 308 12.72 -1.46 -9.73
CA PHE A 308 11.74 -1.49 -8.64
C PHE A 308 12.07 -2.60 -7.66
N SER A 309 11.94 -2.33 -6.38
CA SER A 309 11.81 -3.36 -5.35
C SER A 309 10.39 -3.91 -5.42
N VAL A 310 10.25 -5.14 -5.87
CA VAL A 310 8.98 -5.84 -5.99
C VAL A 310 8.82 -6.76 -4.79
N ILE A 311 7.80 -6.50 -3.98
CA ILE A 311 7.51 -7.23 -2.75
C ILE A 311 6.24 -8.04 -2.95
N ARG A 312 6.31 -9.34 -2.71
CA ARG A 312 5.18 -10.29 -2.86
C ARG A 312 5.29 -11.44 -1.88
N VAL A 313 4.19 -12.11 -1.64
CA VAL A 313 4.18 -13.35 -0.86
C VAL A 313 4.77 -14.47 -1.70
N LYS A 314 5.60 -15.34 -1.09
CA LYS A 314 6.12 -16.56 -1.74
C LYS A 314 4.97 -17.49 -2.12
N GLU A 315 4.95 -17.94 -3.36
CA GLU A 315 4.01 -18.97 -3.83
C GLU A 315 4.37 -20.35 -3.25
N GLU A 316 3.38 -21.23 -3.07
CA GLU A 316 3.61 -22.55 -2.46
C GLU A 316 4.53 -23.48 -3.28
N LYS A 317 4.69 -23.22 -4.59
CA LYS A 317 5.63 -23.97 -5.44
C LYS A 317 7.08 -23.72 -5.09
N GLU A 318 7.43 -22.51 -4.68
CA GLU A 318 8.78 -22.13 -4.23
C GLU A 318 9.13 -22.75 -2.85
N LYS A 319 8.14 -23.20 -2.09
CA LYS A 319 8.34 -23.88 -0.80
C LYS A 319 8.83 -25.33 -0.95
N LYS A 320 8.53 -26.01 -2.05
CA LYS A 320 8.91 -27.43 -2.26
C LYS A 320 10.40 -27.60 -2.52
N GLU A 321 11.10 -26.58 -2.98
CA GLU A 321 12.56 -26.65 -3.19
C GLU A 321 13.38 -26.52 -1.90
N MET A 322 12.76 -26.07 -0.80
CA MET A 322 13.40 -26.01 0.53
C MET A 322 13.03 -27.17 1.46
N HIS A 323 12.26 -28.14 1.00
CA HIS A 323 11.90 -29.31 1.80
C HIS A 323 12.96 -30.39 1.61
N VAL A 324 13.91 -30.45 2.52
CA VAL A 324 14.79 -31.62 2.68
C VAL A 324 13.87 -32.81 3.06
N PRO A 325 13.88 -33.94 2.30
CA PRO A 325 13.06 -35.07 2.65
C PRO A 325 13.48 -35.63 4.03
N PRO A 326 12.53 -36.15 4.83
CA PRO A 326 12.87 -36.78 6.09
C PRO A 326 13.83 -37.97 5.82
N GLN A 327 14.94 -37.99 6.52
CA GLN A 327 15.82 -39.16 6.52
C GLN A 327 15.03 -40.36 7.06
N GLU A 328 14.89 -41.40 6.22
CA GLU A 328 14.37 -42.69 6.65
C GLU A 328 15.29 -43.22 7.74
N THR A 329 14.78 -43.38 8.94
CA THR A 329 15.45 -44.12 10.01
C THR A 329 15.53 -45.61 9.59
N PRO A 330 16.70 -46.24 9.64
CA PRO A 330 16.79 -47.67 9.40
C PRO A 330 15.97 -48.40 10.47
N VAL A 331 15.07 -49.27 10.04
CA VAL A 331 14.42 -50.25 10.90
C VAL A 331 15.48 -51.32 11.21
N GLU A 332 15.96 -51.37 12.45
CA GLU A 332 16.74 -52.52 12.91
C GLU A 332 15.80 -53.75 13.04
N GLU A 333 16.21 -54.84 12.37
CA GLU A 333 15.63 -56.17 12.56
C GLU A 333 16.03 -56.80 13.91
#